data_abdf1d812fd11067d86e6f990c98f0ad
#
_entry.id   abdf1d812fd11067d86e6f990c98f0ad
#
_cell.length_a   1.000
_cell.length_b   1.000
_cell.length_c   1.000
_cell.angle_alpha   90.00
_cell.angle_beta   90.00
_cell.angle_gamma   90.00
#
_symmetry.space_group_name_H-M   'P 1'
#
loop_
_entity.id
_entity.type
_entity.pdbx_description
1 polymer ?
#
loop_
_entity_poly.entity_id
_entity_poly.type
_entity_poly.pdbx_seq_one_letter_code
_entity_poly.pdbx_strand_id
1 'polypeptide(L)'
;RYDVTILVNGLPLVQVELKKRGVAIREAFNQVHRYSKESFNSEHSLFKYLQLFVISNGTDSRYFANTTQRNKNSFDFTMNWAKSDNTLIKDLKDFTATFFQKHTLLNVLFNYSVFDSSQTLLVMRPYQIAATERILWKINSSFKAKNWSKPESGGFIWHTTGSGKTLTSFKAARLATELDFIDKVFFVVDRKDLDYQTMKEYQRFSPDSVNGSENTAGLKRNLDKDDNKIIVTTIQKLNNLMKAESDLPVYNQQVVF
;
A
#
# COMPACT_ATOMS: atom_id res chain seq x y z
N ARG A 1 9.48 3.72 -30.96
CA ARG A 1 9.16 5.05 -30.43
C ARG A 1 8.13 4.91 -29.34
N TYR A 2 8.40 5.45 -28.16
CA TYR A 2 7.50 5.46 -27.01
C TYR A 2 6.75 6.79 -26.95
N ASP A 3 5.50 6.81 -26.43
CA ASP A 3 4.71 8.04 -26.45
C ASP A 3 5.21 9.04 -25.40
N VAL A 4 5.11 8.70 -24.09
CA VAL A 4 5.60 9.57 -23.01
C VAL A 4 6.28 8.75 -21.94
N THR A 5 7.46 9.17 -21.51
CA THR A 5 8.16 8.59 -20.36
C THR A 5 8.37 9.67 -19.30
N ILE A 6 7.95 9.42 -18.07
CA ILE A 6 8.15 10.34 -16.95
C ILE A 6 9.39 9.92 -16.19
N LEU A 7 10.32 10.85 -16.04
CA LEU A 7 11.57 10.66 -15.32
C LEU A 7 11.47 11.29 -13.93
N VAL A 8 11.99 10.58 -12.94
CA VAL A 8 12.19 11.11 -11.60
C VAL A 8 13.69 11.03 -11.31
N ASN A 9 14.33 12.18 -11.10
CA ASN A 9 15.78 12.30 -10.95
C ASN A 9 16.57 11.58 -12.07
N GLY A 10 16.07 11.67 -13.32
CA GLY A 10 16.71 11.04 -14.49
C GLY A 10 16.35 9.56 -14.70
N LEU A 11 15.69 8.90 -13.77
CA LEU A 11 15.26 7.51 -13.91
C LEU A 11 13.86 7.42 -14.51
N PRO A 12 13.63 6.59 -15.54
CA PRO A 12 12.31 6.36 -16.11
C PRO A 12 11.46 5.50 -15.17
N LEU A 13 10.52 6.11 -14.46
CA LEU A 13 9.68 5.42 -13.49
C LEU A 13 8.25 5.18 -13.99
N VAL A 14 7.77 5.97 -14.95
CA VAL A 14 6.42 5.81 -15.50
C VAL A 14 6.46 5.86 -17.02
N GLN A 15 5.82 4.91 -17.66
CA GLN A 15 5.59 4.87 -19.09
C GLN A 15 4.11 5.08 -19.39
N VAL A 16 3.81 6.04 -20.28
CA VAL A 16 2.46 6.33 -20.75
C VAL A 16 2.34 5.89 -22.20
N GLU A 17 1.29 5.14 -22.52
CA GLU A 17 0.96 4.73 -23.88
C GLU A 17 -0.42 5.26 -24.26
N LEU A 18 -0.51 5.96 -25.37
CA LEU A 18 -1.69 6.67 -25.82
C LEU A 18 -2.25 6.06 -27.12
N LYS A 19 -3.56 6.01 -27.21
CA LYS A 19 -4.28 5.66 -28.44
C LYS A 19 -5.26 6.77 -28.80
N LYS A 20 -5.62 6.83 -30.06
CA LYS A 20 -6.65 7.75 -30.55
C LYS A 20 -8.00 7.40 -29.92
N ARG A 21 -8.86 8.40 -29.78
CA ARG A 21 -10.27 8.19 -29.38
C ARG A 21 -10.94 7.20 -30.34
N GLY A 22 -11.76 6.31 -29.78
CA GLY A 22 -12.45 5.24 -30.51
C GLY A 22 -11.64 3.94 -30.63
N VAL A 23 -10.34 3.95 -30.33
CA VAL A 23 -9.54 2.73 -30.25
C VAL A 23 -9.71 2.08 -28.88
N ALA A 24 -9.84 0.76 -28.85
CA ALA A 24 -9.97 0.03 -27.58
C ALA A 24 -8.71 0.23 -26.72
N ILE A 25 -8.88 0.58 -25.43
CA ILE A 25 -7.76 0.80 -24.51
C ILE A 25 -6.89 -0.45 -24.34
N ARG A 26 -7.43 -1.64 -24.58
CA ARG A 26 -6.69 -2.91 -24.57
C ARG A 26 -5.54 -2.92 -25.59
N GLU A 27 -5.63 -2.16 -26.68
CA GLU A 27 -4.55 -2.06 -27.65
C GLU A 27 -3.33 -1.31 -27.08
N ALA A 28 -3.55 -0.28 -26.26
CA ALA A 28 -2.47 0.38 -25.54
C ALA A 28 -1.80 -0.60 -24.55
N PHE A 29 -2.59 -1.37 -23.82
CA PHE A 29 -2.07 -2.41 -22.93
C PHE A 29 -1.23 -3.44 -23.68
N ASN A 30 -1.73 -3.97 -24.80
CA ASN A 30 -1.02 -4.95 -25.63
C ASN A 30 0.32 -4.39 -26.14
N GLN A 31 0.36 -3.11 -26.46
CA GLN A 31 1.59 -2.45 -26.90
C GLN A 31 2.62 -2.33 -25.76
N VAL A 32 2.21 -1.90 -24.58
CA VAL A 32 3.08 -1.89 -23.38
C VAL A 32 3.59 -3.29 -23.07
N HIS A 33 2.71 -4.30 -23.14
CA HIS A 33 3.10 -5.70 -22.90
C HIS A 33 4.14 -6.21 -23.91
N ARG A 34 4.02 -5.82 -25.18
CA ARG A 34 5.04 -6.13 -26.19
C ARG A 34 6.37 -5.44 -25.87
N TYR A 35 6.36 -4.14 -25.55
CA TYR A 35 7.57 -3.41 -25.17
C TYR A 35 8.26 -3.98 -23.94
N SER A 36 7.50 -4.42 -22.93
CA SER A 36 8.09 -5.04 -21.75
C SER A 36 8.81 -6.35 -22.05
N LYS A 37 8.40 -7.09 -23.08
CA LYS A 37 9.08 -8.30 -23.55
C LYS A 37 10.31 -8.01 -24.42
N GLU A 38 10.23 -7.00 -25.28
CA GLU A 38 11.22 -6.77 -26.34
C GLU A 38 12.32 -5.79 -25.90
N SER A 39 11.99 -4.76 -25.11
CA SER A 39 12.92 -3.66 -24.90
C SER A 39 13.04 -3.14 -23.48
N PHE A 40 11.96 -3.13 -22.66
CA PHE A 40 12.05 -2.54 -21.32
C PHE A 40 12.92 -3.37 -20.38
N ASN A 41 12.88 -4.68 -20.49
CA ASN A 41 13.60 -5.61 -19.62
C ASN A 41 14.96 -6.08 -20.21
N SER A 42 15.48 -5.40 -21.22
CA SER A 42 16.82 -5.72 -21.72
C SER A 42 17.89 -5.34 -20.67
N GLU A 43 18.97 -6.09 -20.61
CA GLU A 43 19.98 -6.03 -19.54
C GLU A 43 20.57 -4.63 -19.35
N HIS A 44 20.78 -3.89 -20.44
CA HIS A 44 21.38 -2.56 -20.43
C HIS A 44 20.36 -1.42 -20.53
N SER A 45 19.05 -1.70 -20.50
CA SER A 45 18.01 -0.70 -20.60
C SER A 45 17.73 -0.01 -19.27
N LEU A 46 17.70 1.33 -19.28
CA LEU A 46 17.20 2.10 -18.13
C LEU A 46 15.69 1.88 -17.90
N PHE A 47 14.94 1.45 -18.91
CA PHE A 47 13.52 1.16 -18.77
C PHE A 47 13.18 -0.01 -17.84
N LYS A 48 14.18 -0.80 -17.44
CA LYS A 48 14.02 -1.82 -16.37
C LYS A 48 13.60 -1.21 -15.01
N TYR A 49 13.82 0.09 -14.81
CA TYR A 49 13.40 0.81 -13.60
C TYR A 49 11.95 1.29 -13.65
N LEU A 50 11.23 1.09 -14.76
CA LEU A 50 9.81 1.43 -14.84
C LEU A 50 9.02 0.71 -13.74
N GLN A 51 8.27 1.49 -12.96
CA GLN A 51 7.41 0.99 -11.90
C GLN A 51 5.93 0.98 -12.30
N LEU A 52 5.50 2.00 -13.03
CA LEU A 52 4.11 2.17 -13.41
C LEU A 52 3.95 2.30 -14.92
N PHE A 53 2.85 1.75 -15.40
CA PHE A 53 2.31 2.00 -16.71
C PHE A 53 1.01 2.77 -16.62
N VAL A 54 0.81 3.71 -17.52
CA VAL A 54 -0.46 4.40 -17.74
C VAL A 54 -0.85 4.20 -19.19
N ILE A 55 -2.09 3.85 -19.41
CA ILE A 55 -2.67 3.66 -20.74
C ILE A 55 -3.91 4.53 -20.89
N SER A 56 -4.09 5.14 -22.07
CA SER A 56 -5.29 5.94 -22.36
C SER A 56 -5.63 5.94 -23.84
N ASN A 57 -6.94 6.04 -24.10
CA ASN A 57 -7.48 6.34 -25.44
C ASN A 57 -8.20 7.71 -25.47
N GLY A 58 -7.94 8.56 -24.49
CA GLY A 58 -8.55 9.87 -24.35
C GLY A 58 -9.85 9.88 -23.54
N THR A 59 -10.63 8.80 -23.56
CA THR A 59 -11.92 8.66 -22.85
C THR A 59 -11.87 7.66 -21.71
N ASP A 60 -10.96 6.70 -21.76
CA ASP A 60 -10.66 5.76 -20.68
C ASP A 60 -9.16 5.81 -20.40
N SER A 61 -8.78 6.04 -19.13
CA SER A 61 -7.40 6.10 -18.67
C SER A 61 -7.24 5.16 -17.48
N ARG A 62 -6.17 4.37 -17.51
CA ARG A 62 -5.89 3.37 -16.47
C ARG A 62 -4.41 3.35 -16.13
N TYR A 63 -4.10 2.87 -14.96
CA TYR A 63 -2.74 2.63 -14.51
C TYR A 63 -2.58 1.22 -13.95
N PHE A 64 -1.36 0.71 -13.95
CA PHE A 64 -1.02 -0.59 -13.37
C PHE A 64 0.48 -0.68 -13.08
N ALA A 65 0.85 -1.58 -12.17
CA ALA A 65 2.24 -1.82 -11.83
C ALA A 65 2.99 -2.59 -12.91
N ASN A 66 4.28 -2.30 -13.07
CA ASN A 66 5.17 -3.15 -13.83
C ASN A 66 5.56 -4.38 -13.00
N THR A 67 4.84 -5.47 -13.19
CA THR A 67 5.18 -6.73 -12.55
C THR A 67 6.34 -7.39 -13.30
N THR A 68 7.49 -7.53 -12.64
CA THR A 68 8.71 -8.08 -13.26
C THR A 68 8.61 -9.57 -13.55
N GLN A 69 7.69 -10.28 -12.94
CA GLN A 69 7.47 -11.68 -13.24
C GLN A 69 6.73 -11.84 -14.58
N ARG A 70 7.38 -12.53 -15.50
CA ARG A 70 6.82 -12.91 -16.80
C ARG A 70 5.42 -13.52 -16.62
N ASN A 71 4.45 -13.07 -17.40
CA ASN A 71 3.06 -13.55 -17.50
C ASN A 71 2.06 -13.03 -16.43
N LYS A 72 2.44 -12.12 -15.52
CA LYS A 72 1.48 -11.55 -14.56
C LYS A 72 0.87 -10.20 -14.96
N ASN A 73 1.29 -9.58 -16.03
CA ASN A 73 0.68 -8.36 -16.56
C ASN A 73 -0.62 -8.71 -17.32
N SER A 74 -1.70 -8.91 -16.59
CA SER A 74 -3.03 -9.06 -17.19
C SER A 74 -3.73 -7.71 -17.29
N PHE A 75 -4.52 -7.53 -18.34
CA PHE A 75 -5.39 -6.36 -18.48
C PHE A 75 -6.35 -6.19 -17.28
N ASP A 76 -6.72 -7.28 -16.62
CA ASP A 76 -7.59 -7.28 -15.45
C ASP A 76 -6.94 -6.61 -14.21
N PHE A 77 -5.62 -6.45 -14.21
CA PHE A 77 -4.89 -5.70 -13.17
C PHE A 77 -4.85 -4.19 -13.42
N THR A 78 -5.33 -3.73 -14.58
CA THR A 78 -5.43 -2.29 -14.85
C THR A 78 -6.51 -1.65 -13.97
N MET A 79 -6.23 -0.46 -13.46
CA MET A 79 -7.09 0.26 -12.52
C MET A 79 -7.46 1.63 -13.05
N ASN A 80 -8.70 2.03 -12.87
CA ASN A 80 -9.08 3.42 -13.05
C ASN A 80 -8.63 4.25 -11.83
N TRP A 81 -8.24 5.50 -12.08
CA TRP A 81 -8.10 6.47 -11.01
C TRP A 81 -9.47 6.92 -10.52
N ALA A 82 -9.58 7.28 -9.26
CA ALA A 82 -10.85 7.70 -8.67
C ALA A 82 -10.63 8.75 -7.57
N LYS A 83 -11.67 9.53 -7.31
CA LYS A 83 -11.77 10.39 -6.15
C LYS A 83 -11.95 9.57 -4.86
N SER A 84 -11.84 10.22 -3.71
CA SER A 84 -12.03 9.59 -2.39
C SER A 84 -13.44 9.07 -2.12
N ASP A 85 -14.42 9.46 -2.92
CA ASP A 85 -15.79 8.96 -2.91
C ASP A 85 -16.04 7.82 -3.93
N ASN A 86 -14.98 7.30 -4.55
CA ASN A 86 -14.96 6.30 -5.61
C ASN A 86 -15.52 6.76 -6.97
N THR A 87 -15.76 8.06 -7.17
CA THR A 87 -16.09 8.59 -8.49
C THR A 87 -14.92 8.39 -9.43
N LEU A 88 -15.11 7.64 -10.53
CA LEU A 88 -14.05 7.30 -11.47
C LEU A 88 -13.61 8.51 -12.30
N ILE A 89 -12.33 8.67 -12.47
CA ILE A 89 -11.69 9.67 -13.32
C ILE A 89 -11.12 8.95 -14.55
N LYS A 90 -11.87 8.97 -15.65
CA LYS A 90 -11.53 8.21 -16.87
C LYS A 90 -10.97 9.08 -17.99
N ASP A 91 -11.51 10.28 -18.18
CA ASP A 91 -11.02 11.21 -19.22
C ASP A 91 -9.53 11.53 -19.01
N LEU A 92 -8.77 11.54 -20.08
CA LEU A 92 -7.31 11.74 -20.04
C LEU A 92 -6.92 13.09 -19.44
N LYS A 93 -7.68 14.16 -19.70
CA LYS A 93 -7.39 15.50 -19.19
C LYS A 93 -7.55 15.54 -17.66
N ASP A 94 -8.67 15.00 -17.17
CA ASP A 94 -8.95 14.96 -15.72
C ASP A 94 -8.00 13.99 -15.00
N PHE A 95 -7.69 12.86 -15.64
CA PHE A 95 -6.69 11.91 -15.14
C PHE A 95 -5.32 12.60 -15.02
N THR A 96 -4.88 13.30 -16.04
CA THR A 96 -3.60 14.01 -16.06
C THR A 96 -3.56 15.11 -15.00
N ALA A 97 -4.64 15.87 -14.87
CA ALA A 97 -4.74 16.95 -13.89
C ALA A 97 -4.71 16.48 -12.44
N THR A 98 -5.03 15.21 -12.17
CA THR A 98 -5.08 14.67 -10.80
C THR A 98 -3.97 13.66 -10.52
N PHE A 99 -3.81 12.63 -11.35
CA PHE A 99 -2.85 11.55 -11.14
C PHE A 99 -1.39 12.00 -11.34
N PHE A 100 -1.13 12.84 -12.36
CA PHE A 100 0.21 13.32 -12.66
C PHE A 100 0.61 14.60 -11.89
N GLN A 101 -0.20 15.05 -10.93
CA GLN A 101 0.30 16.03 -9.97
C GLN A 101 1.53 15.46 -9.26
N LYS A 102 2.59 16.26 -9.17
CA LYS A 102 3.89 15.83 -8.62
C LYS A 102 3.73 15.08 -7.28
N HIS A 103 2.96 15.64 -6.35
CA HIS A 103 2.74 15.02 -5.03
C HIS A 103 1.99 13.70 -5.14
N THR A 104 0.92 13.63 -5.93
CA THR A 104 0.12 12.41 -6.12
C THR A 104 0.97 11.31 -6.75
N LEU A 105 1.66 11.61 -7.85
CA LEU A 105 2.48 10.62 -8.54
C LEU A 105 3.60 10.08 -7.65
N LEU A 106 4.31 10.95 -6.93
CA LEU A 106 5.38 10.53 -6.02
C LEU A 106 4.83 9.68 -4.87
N ASN A 107 3.67 10.02 -4.31
CA ASN A 107 3.02 9.18 -3.30
C ASN A 107 2.63 7.80 -3.85
N VAL A 108 2.08 7.73 -5.05
CA VAL A 108 1.75 6.43 -5.68
C VAL A 108 3.01 5.58 -5.87
N LEU A 109 4.10 6.19 -6.34
CA LEU A 109 5.36 5.48 -6.59
C LEU A 109 6.05 5.01 -5.29
N PHE A 110 6.11 5.84 -4.25
CA PHE A 110 6.94 5.58 -3.07
C PHE A 110 6.14 5.14 -1.84
N ASN A 111 4.97 5.73 -1.61
CA ASN A 111 4.17 5.42 -0.44
C ASN A 111 3.10 4.35 -0.69
N TYR A 112 2.52 4.30 -1.90
CA TYR A 112 1.39 3.40 -2.21
C TYR A 112 1.74 2.27 -3.18
N SER A 113 3.03 2.00 -3.31
CA SER A 113 3.56 0.80 -3.98
C SER A 113 4.35 -0.05 -2.99
N VAL A 114 4.41 -1.35 -3.23
CA VAL A 114 5.17 -2.29 -2.40
C VAL A 114 5.64 -3.47 -3.24
N PHE A 115 6.86 -3.92 -3.00
CA PHE A 115 7.33 -5.21 -3.49
C PHE A 115 6.93 -6.29 -2.50
N ASP A 116 6.33 -7.35 -3.01
CA ASP A 116 6.11 -8.53 -2.20
C ASP A 116 7.37 -9.43 -2.15
N SER A 117 7.37 -10.44 -1.29
CA SER A 117 8.47 -11.39 -1.13
C SER A 117 8.83 -12.15 -2.43
N SER A 118 7.93 -12.18 -3.41
CA SER A 118 8.19 -12.73 -4.75
C SER A 118 8.73 -11.68 -5.74
N GLN A 119 9.15 -10.51 -5.25
CA GLN A 119 9.59 -9.36 -6.03
C GLN A 119 8.56 -8.84 -7.03
N THR A 120 7.29 -9.12 -6.78
CA THR A 120 6.19 -8.55 -7.57
C THR A 120 5.85 -7.18 -7.05
N LEU A 121 5.92 -6.17 -7.93
CA LEU A 121 5.48 -4.82 -7.59
C LEU A 121 3.95 -4.77 -7.55
N LEU A 122 3.41 -4.34 -6.44
CA LEU A 122 1.99 -4.07 -6.23
C LEU A 122 1.80 -2.56 -6.08
N VAL A 123 0.79 -2.01 -6.75
CA VAL A 123 0.36 -0.63 -6.56
C VAL A 123 -1.07 -0.62 -6.00
N MET A 124 -1.30 0.24 -5.02
CA MET A 124 -2.60 0.32 -4.35
C MET A 124 -3.68 0.89 -5.26
N ARG A 125 -4.90 0.41 -5.06
CA ARG A 125 -6.10 0.94 -5.71
C ARG A 125 -6.54 2.26 -5.06
N PRO A 126 -7.22 3.17 -5.75
CA PRO A 126 -7.61 4.47 -5.20
C PRO A 126 -8.36 4.39 -3.85
N TYR A 127 -9.30 3.44 -3.70
CA TYR A 127 -10.03 3.27 -2.44
C TYR A 127 -9.14 2.78 -1.29
N GLN A 128 -8.08 2.02 -1.58
CA GLN A 128 -7.10 1.59 -0.58
C GLN A 128 -6.23 2.78 -0.14
N ILE A 129 -5.82 3.61 -1.10
CA ILE A 129 -5.09 4.87 -0.83
C ILE A 129 -5.94 5.78 0.05
N ALA A 130 -7.20 6.03 -0.35
CA ALA A 130 -8.13 6.87 0.40
C ALA A 130 -8.36 6.35 1.83
N ALA A 131 -8.48 5.03 2.01
CA ALA A 131 -8.59 4.42 3.34
C ALA A 131 -7.33 4.64 4.18
N THR A 132 -6.15 4.41 3.61
CA THR A 132 -4.86 4.62 4.28
C THR A 132 -4.69 6.09 4.70
N GLU A 133 -4.96 7.04 3.81
CA GLU A 133 -4.86 8.47 4.11
C GLU A 133 -5.85 8.90 5.21
N ARG A 134 -7.06 8.37 5.22
CA ARG A 134 -8.04 8.64 6.29
C ARG A 134 -7.61 8.08 7.64
N ILE A 135 -6.98 6.90 7.67
CA ILE A 135 -6.41 6.34 8.89
C ILE A 135 -5.29 7.25 9.42
N LEU A 136 -4.34 7.63 8.57
CA LEU A 136 -3.24 8.50 8.96
C LEU A 136 -3.72 9.89 9.40
N TRP A 137 -4.69 10.45 8.68
CA TRP A 137 -5.33 11.70 9.09
C TRP A 137 -5.99 11.58 10.47
N LYS A 138 -6.70 10.46 10.73
CA LYS A 138 -7.36 10.22 12.01
C LYS A 138 -6.35 10.12 13.15
N ILE A 139 -5.26 9.38 12.96
CA ILE A 139 -4.16 9.28 13.92
C ILE A 139 -3.60 10.66 14.24
N ASN A 140 -3.23 11.43 13.22
CA ASN A 140 -2.67 12.78 13.39
C ASN A 140 -3.64 13.74 14.07
N SER A 141 -4.91 13.76 13.65
CA SER A 141 -5.92 14.65 14.22
C SER A 141 -6.23 14.32 15.67
N SER A 142 -6.31 13.04 16.02
CA SER A 142 -6.54 12.57 17.38
C SER A 142 -5.36 12.90 18.30
N PHE A 143 -4.14 12.76 17.82
CA PHE A 143 -2.94 13.14 18.55
C PHE A 143 -2.91 14.66 18.83
N LYS A 144 -3.13 15.49 17.80
CA LYS A 144 -3.16 16.95 17.94
C LYS A 144 -4.27 17.43 18.89
N ALA A 145 -5.42 16.78 18.85
CA ALA A 145 -6.57 17.10 19.72
C ALA A 145 -6.43 16.53 21.15
N LYS A 146 -5.39 15.75 21.43
CA LYS A 146 -5.17 15.06 22.72
C LYS A 146 -6.37 14.23 23.18
N ASN A 147 -7.08 13.61 22.24
CA ASN A 147 -8.26 12.79 22.51
C ASN A 147 -8.01 11.28 22.35
N TRP A 148 -6.75 10.84 22.44
CA TRP A 148 -6.39 9.42 22.44
C TRP A 148 -7.07 8.67 23.60
N SER A 149 -7.18 7.37 23.48
CA SER A 149 -7.90 6.49 24.42
C SER A 149 -9.42 6.74 24.51
N LYS A 150 -9.99 7.51 23.58
CA LYS A 150 -11.44 7.73 23.48
C LYS A 150 -12.00 7.08 22.22
N PRO A 151 -13.28 6.66 22.21
CA PRO A 151 -13.91 6.10 21.00
C PRO A 151 -13.80 7.03 19.77
N GLU A 152 -13.83 8.33 19.99
CA GLU A 152 -13.73 9.35 18.94
C GLU A 152 -12.34 9.42 18.28
N SER A 153 -11.31 8.87 18.92
CA SER A 153 -9.96 8.76 18.35
C SER A 153 -9.84 7.65 17.31
N GLY A 154 -10.75 6.69 17.34
CA GLY A 154 -10.82 5.58 16.41
C GLY A 154 -11.73 5.83 15.20
N GLY A 155 -12.01 4.76 14.48
CA GLY A 155 -12.90 4.75 13.32
C GLY A 155 -13.05 3.35 12.76
N PHE A 156 -13.73 3.24 11.62
CA PHE A 156 -13.87 1.98 10.90
C PHE A 156 -13.68 2.19 9.39
N ILE A 157 -13.22 1.13 8.73
CA ILE A 157 -13.10 1.08 7.27
C ILE A 157 -13.97 -0.07 6.76
N TRP A 158 -14.91 0.26 5.88
CA TRP A 158 -15.79 -0.72 5.26
C TRP A 158 -15.21 -1.21 3.94
N HIS A 159 -14.60 -2.37 3.96
CA HIS A 159 -14.06 -3.04 2.78
C HIS A 159 -14.72 -4.42 2.59
N THR A 160 -15.10 -4.75 1.35
CA THR A 160 -15.64 -6.07 1.01
C THR A 160 -14.57 -7.15 1.08
N THR A 161 -14.98 -8.41 1.08
CA THR A 161 -14.06 -9.56 0.98
C THR A 161 -13.32 -9.50 -0.36
N GLY A 162 -12.02 -9.81 -0.35
CA GLY A 162 -11.18 -9.77 -1.56
C GLY A 162 -10.74 -8.37 -2.02
N SER A 163 -11.10 -7.29 -1.31
CA SER A 163 -10.70 -5.92 -1.66
C SER A 163 -9.25 -5.57 -1.32
N GLY A 164 -8.47 -6.50 -0.75
CA GLY A 164 -7.08 -6.26 -0.35
C GLY A 164 -6.95 -5.52 0.99
N LYS A 165 -7.80 -5.86 1.96
CA LYS A 165 -7.75 -5.32 3.33
C LYS A 165 -6.37 -5.44 3.95
N THR A 166 -5.69 -6.56 3.76
CA THR A 166 -4.36 -6.84 4.32
C THR A 166 -3.32 -5.87 3.78
N LEU A 167 -3.30 -5.60 2.47
CA LEU A 167 -2.40 -4.60 1.90
C LEU A 167 -2.70 -3.19 2.43
N THR A 168 -3.97 -2.82 2.54
CA THR A 168 -4.39 -1.51 3.06
C THR A 168 -3.96 -1.34 4.52
N SER A 169 -4.24 -2.32 5.38
CA SER A 169 -3.87 -2.27 6.80
C SER A 169 -2.36 -2.30 7.00
N PHE A 170 -1.63 -3.11 6.24
CA PHE A 170 -0.17 -3.14 6.27
C PHE A 170 0.43 -1.78 5.90
N LYS A 171 -0.03 -1.17 4.81
CA LYS A 171 0.48 0.15 4.39
C LYS A 171 0.12 1.25 5.40
N ALA A 172 -1.09 1.23 5.95
CA ALA A 172 -1.47 2.16 7.00
C ALA A 172 -0.59 2.00 8.26
N ALA A 173 -0.36 0.76 8.70
CA ALA A 173 0.54 0.46 9.82
C ALA A 173 1.97 0.94 9.53
N ARG A 174 2.50 0.62 8.34
CA ARG A 174 3.86 1.01 7.94
C ARG A 174 4.04 2.53 7.95
N LEU A 175 3.12 3.26 7.32
CA LEU A 175 3.19 4.72 7.27
C LEU A 175 2.93 5.35 8.66
N ALA A 176 2.11 4.73 9.51
CA ALA A 176 1.93 5.19 10.88
C ALA A 176 3.22 5.06 11.72
N THR A 177 4.06 4.04 11.47
CA THR A 177 5.35 3.91 12.17
C THR A 177 6.38 4.97 11.78
N GLU A 178 6.13 5.72 10.70
CA GLU A 178 6.98 6.84 10.25
C GLU A 178 6.62 8.17 10.95
N LEU A 179 5.52 8.19 11.71
CA LEU A 179 5.13 9.35 12.51
C LEU A 179 6.00 9.39 13.78
N ASP A 180 6.69 10.51 14.00
CA ASP A 180 7.67 10.66 15.09
C ASP A 180 7.10 10.40 16.49
N PHE A 181 5.79 10.61 16.66
CA PHE A 181 5.10 10.45 17.94
C PHE A 181 4.52 9.05 18.15
N ILE A 182 4.64 8.12 17.21
CA ILE A 182 4.13 6.75 17.33
C ILE A 182 5.26 5.80 17.70
N ASP A 183 5.11 5.14 18.84
CA ASP A 183 6.07 4.15 19.33
C ASP A 183 5.77 2.76 18.77
N LYS A 184 4.51 2.32 18.80
CA LYS A 184 4.09 0.99 18.34
C LYS A 184 2.74 1.05 17.59
N VAL A 185 2.58 0.14 16.65
CA VAL A 185 1.31 -0.13 15.95
C VAL A 185 0.92 -1.58 16.19
N PHE A 186 -0.27 -1.79 16.74
CA PHE A 186 -0.81 -3.12 16.99
C PHE A 186 -1.83 -3.48 15.92
N PHE A 187 -1.60 -4.59 15.25
CA PHE A 187 -2.62 -5.23 14.44
C PHE A 187 -3.22 -6.40 15.20
N VAL A 188 -4.42 -6.19 15.72
CA VAL A 188 -5.08 -7.16 16.62
C VAL A 188 -6.14 -7.92 15.83
N VAL A 189 -6.05 -9.25 15.84
CA VAL A 189 -7.01 -10.14 15.18
C VAL A 189 -7.78 -10.99 16.20
N ASP A 190 -9.00 -11.40 15.82
CA ASP A 190 -9.87 -12.17 16.71
C ASP A 190 -9.39 -13.62 16.90
N ARG A 191 -8.91 -14.28 15.83
CA ARG A 191 -8.62 -15.72 15.82
C ARG A 191 -7.14 -16.01 15.58
N LYS A 192 -6.64 -17.10 16.23
CA LYS A 192 -5.24 -17.56 16.05
C LYS A 192 -4.89 -17.88 14.59
N ASP A 193 -5.82 -18.46 13.85
CA ASP A 193 -5.59 -18.80 12.44
C ASP A 193 -5.45 -17.55 11.56
N LEU A 194 -6.20 -16.48 11.87
CA LEU A 194 -6.08 -15.18 11.22
C LEU A 194 -4.78 -14.48 11.61
N ASP A 195 -4.30 -14.62 12.85
CA ASP A 195 -3.01 -14.11 13.32
C ASP A 195 -1.87 -14.64 12.43
N TYR A 196 -1.80 -15.96 12.25
CA TYR A 196 -0.77 -16.61 11.47
C TYR A 196 -0.84 -16.24 9.96
N GLN A 197 -2.05 -16.21 9.39
CA GLN A 197 -2.25 -15.80 7.99
C GLN A 197 -1.89 -14.33 7.77
N THR A 198 -2.37 -13.46 8.64
CA THR A 198 -2.06 -12.03 8.57
C THR A 198 -0.58 -11.76 8.74
N MET A 199 0.07 -12.45 9.68
CA MET A 199 1.51 -12.35 9.88
C MET A 199 2.27 -12.78 8.63
N LYS A 200 1.91 -13.92 8.03
CA LYS A 200 2.51 -14.38 6.76
C LYS A 200 2.33 -13.38 5.61
N GLU A 201 1.12 -12.80 5.50
CA GLU A 201 0.87 -11.80 4.47
C GLU A 201 1.65 -10.51 4.73
N TYR A 202 1.75 -10.06 5.99
CA TYR A 202 2.56 -8.91 6.35
C TYR A 202 4.06 -9.17 6.11
N GLN A 203 4.56 -10.33 6.50
CA GLN A 203 5.94 -10.75 6.20
C GLN A 203 6.21 -10.86 4.69
N ARG A 204 5.17 -11.17 3.90
CA ARG A 204 5.27 -11.12 2.44
C ARG A 204 5.58 -9.72 1.93
N PHE A 205 5.07 -8.68 2.58
CA PHE A 205 5.31 -7.29 2.19
C PHE A 205 6.57 -6.69 2.82
N SER A 206 6.96 -7.15 4.00
CA SER A 206 8.18 -6.73 4.69
C SER A 206 8.59 -7.78 5.73
N PRO A 207 9.55 -8.67 5.39
CA PRO A 207 9.94 -9.80 6.24
C PRO A 207 10.40 -9.40 7.65
N ASP A 208 11.07 -8.26 7.76
CA ASP A 208 11.71 -7.82 9.01
C ASP A 208 10.89 -6.82 9.83
N SER A 209 9.70 -6.43 9.35
CA SER A 209 8.92 -5.35 9.97
C SER A 209 7.79 -5.82 10.88
N VAL A 210 7.58 -7.13 11.00
CA VAL A 210 6.41 -7.68 11.71
C VAL A 210 6.85 -8.78 12.66
N ASN A 211 6.57 -8.58 13.94
CA ASN A 211 6.74 -9.62 14.95
C ASN A 211 5.40 -10.28 15.27
N GLY A 212 5.27 -11.55 14.89
CA GLY A 212 4.26 -12.43 15.41
C GLY A 212 4.76 -13.10 16.69
N SER A 213 3.85 -13.43 17.59
CA SER A 213 4.16 -14.16 18.81
C SER A 213 3.35 -15.45 18.87
N GLU A 214 4.03 -16.57 19.08
CA GLU A 214 3.33 -17.86 19.29
C GLU A 214 2.62 -17.89 20.67
N ASN A 215 3.18 -17.21 21.65
CA ASN A 215 2.65 -17.16 23.03
C ASN A 215 2.84 -15.77 23.66
N THR A 216 2.30 -15.60 24.88
CA THR A 216 2.37 -14.34 25.65
C THR A 216 3.81 -13.91 25.95
N ALA A 217 4.73 -14.85 26.23
CA ALA A 217 6.13 -14.54 26.47
C ALA A 217 6.85 -14.04 25.20
N GLY A 218 6.49 -14.57 24.04
CA GLY A 218 6.95 -14.05 22.74
C GLY A 218 6.44 -12.65 22.46
N LEU A 219 5.17 -12.37 22.79
CA LEU A 219 4.61 -11.03 22.67
C LEU A 219 5.37 -10.02 23.54
N LYS A 220 5.64 -10.35 24.82
CA LYS A 220 6.42 -9.49 25.70
C LYS A 220 7.79 -9.18 25.12
N ARG A 221 8.55 -10.19 24.68
CA ARG A 221 9.87 -9.98 24.04
C ARG A 221 9.81 -9.09 22.80
N ASN A 222 8.72 -9.16 22.03
CA ASN A 222 8.55 -8.32 20.85
C ASN A 222 8.21 -6.87 21.20
N LEU A 223 7.53 -6.65 22.33
CA LEU A 223 7.25 -5.30 22.83
C LEU A 223 8.51 -4.59 23.32
N ASP A 224 9.46 -5.33 23.89
CA ASP A 224 10.72 -4.80 24.40
C ASP A 224 11.73 -4.44 23.29
N LYS A 225 11.49 -4.84 22.04
CA LYS A 225 12.37 -4.51 20.91
C LYS A 225 12.04 -3.13 20.33
N ASP A 226 13.06 -2.28 20.20
CA ASP A 226 12.92 -0.93 19.63
C ASP A 226 12.83 -0.91 18.09
N ASP A 227 13.46 -1.87 17.43
CA ASP A 227 13.64 -1.93 15.98
C ASP A 227 12.39 -2.36 15.22
N ASN A 228 11.38 -2.90 15.91
CA ASN A 228 10.16 -3.36 15.28
C ASN A 228 8.90 -2.73 15.89
N LYS A 229 8.33 -1.78 15.16
CA LYS A 229 7.18 -1.02 15.62
C LYS A 229 5.83 -1.69 15.34
N ILE A 230 5.75 -2.67 14.41
CA ILE A 230 4.49 -3.33 14.05
C ILE A 230 4.37 -4.67 14.79
N ILE A 231 3.34 -4.81 15.60
CA ILE A 231 3.03 -6.00 16.40
C ILE A 231 1.73 -6.63 15.91
N VAL A 232 1.80 -7.87 15.43
CA VAL A 232 0.59 -8.66 15.10
C VAL A 232 0.29 -9.61 16.24
N THR A 233 -0.94 -9.58 16.75
CA THR A 233 -1.35 -10.41 17.89
C THR A 233 -2.84 -10.71 17.87
N THR A 234 -3.30 -11.62 18.74
CA THR A 234 -4.73 -11.86 18.97
C THR A 234 -5.25 -11.11 20.18
N ILE A 235 -6.56 -10.86 20.19
CA ILE A 235 -7.25 -10.26 21.38
C ILE A 235 -6.93 -11.05 22.65
N GLN A 236 -6.94 -12.39 22.57
CA GLN A 236 -6.71 -13.27 23.72
C GLN A 236 -5.28 -13.15 24.24
N LYS A 237 -4.26 -13.14 23.36
CA LYS A 237 -2.86 -12.98 23.78
C LYS A 237 -2.62 -11.63 24.43
N LEU A 238 -3.17 -10.57 23.82
CA LEU A 238 -3.06 -9.22 24.36
C LEU A 238 -3.73 -9.11 25.73
N ASN A 239 -4.95 -9.62 25.88
CA ASN A 239 -5.67 -9.62 27.16
C ASN A 239 -4.93 -10.42 28.24
N ASN A 240 -4.36 -11.60 27.91
CA ASN A 240 -3.59 -12.39 28.84
C ASN A 240 -2.31 -11.68 29.27
N LEU A 241 -1.63 -10.99 28.37
CA LEU A 241 -0.45 -10.20 28.70
C LEU A 241 -0.81 -9.05 29.64
N MET A 242 -1.86 -8.30 29.35
CA MET A 242 -2.32 -7.18 30.17
C MET A 242 -2.75 -7.61 31.58
N LYS A 243 -3.28 -8.84 31.76
CA LYS A 243 -3.62 -9.39 33.07
C LYS A 243 -2.40 -9.89 33.84
N ALA A 244 -1.39 -10.41 33.16
CA ALA A 244 -0.20 -10.98 33.79
C ALA A 244 0.84 -9.92 34.16
N GLU A 245 0.89 -8.83 33.43
CA GLU A 245 1.92 -7.78 33.52
C GLU A 245 1.26 -6.40 33.68
N SER A 246 1.33 -5.85 34.89
CA SER A 246 0.71 -4.54 35.19
C SER A 246 1.61 -3.34 34.88
N ASP A 247 2.89 -3.57 34.63
CA ASP A 247 3.90 -2.49 34.50
C ASP A 247 4.80 -2.75 33.28
N LEU A 248 4.20 -2.69 32.08
CA LEU A 248 4.97 -2.77 30.84
C LEU A 248 5.28 -1.37 30.31
N PRO A 249 6.50 -1.14 29.79
CA PRO A 249 6.88 0.16 29.19
C PRO A 249 5.87 0.65 28.14
N VAL A 250 5.27 -0.26 27.37
CA VAL A 250 4.30 0.05 26.31
C VAL A 250 3.05 0.79 26.80
N TYR A 251 2.70 0.68 28.09
CA TYR A 251 1.54 1.41 28.67
C TYR A 251 1.77 2.92 28.74
N ASN A 252 3.03 3.35 28.73
CA ASN A 252 3.42 4.76 28.73
C ASN A 252 3.81 5.28 27.34
N GLN A 253 3.62 4.45 26.31
CA GLN A 253 3.96 4.77 24.91
C GLN A 253 2.72 5.21 24.12
N GLN A 254 2.95 5.96 23.04
CA GLN A 254 1.91 6.31 22.08
C GLN A 254 1.71 5.16 21.10
N VAL A 255 0.59 4.46 21.21
CA VAL A 255 0.28 3.29 20.39
C VAL A 255 -0.95 3.50 19.51
N VAL A 256 -0.98 2.78 18.39
CA VAL A 256 -2.12 2.70 17.47
C VAL A 256 -2.61 1.26 17.40
N PHE A 257 -3.93 1.06 17.51
CA PHE A 257 -4.58 -0.24 17.35
C PHE A 257 -5.36 -0.29 16.03
#